data_7dfd83c8d5c67a956a2e5858827c043e
#
_entry.id   7dfd83c8d5c67a956a2e5858827c043e
#
_cell.length_a   1.000
_cell.length_b   1.000
_cell.length_c   1.000
_cell.angle_alpha   90.00
_cell.angle_beta   90.00
_cell.angle_gamma   90.00
#
_symmetry.space_group_name_H-M   'P 1'
#
loop_
_entity.id
_entity.type
_entity.pdbx_description
1 polymer ?
#
loop_
_entity_poly.entity_id
_entity_poly.type
_entity_poly.pdbx_seq_one_letter_code
_entity_poly.pdbx_strand_id
1 'polypeptide(L)'
;MVRVLIVEDQKIMQKYFEYILMQNPEFRHVQTISDAREAVKICDYSVIDLVIMDVQTFHNHDGLSAGKMIREKYPYTKVLVVTSLIDPKVLERAKSGCADSLWYKDHGEEDIRSVIYRTLNGERVFPDITPKVELNWITSGDISPRQLEMLRLYIHGM
;
A
#
# COMPACT_ATOMS: atom_id res chain seq x y z
N MET A 1 -15.43 1.73 16.16
CA MET A 1 -13.95 1.74 16.17
C MET A 1 -13.44 0.96 14.97
N VAL A 2 -12.51 1.54 14.25
CA VAL A 2 -11.94 0.92 13.03
C VAL A 2 -10.68 0.14 13.43
N ARG A 3 -10.70 -1.16 13.22
CA ARG A 3 -9.58 -2.05 13.55
C ARG A 3 -8.65 -2.13 12.33
N VAL A 4 -7.38 -1.76 12.55
CA VAL A 4 -6.40 -1.64 11.47
C VAL A 4 -5.24 -2.60 11.67
N LEU A 5 -4.92 -3.34 10.63
CA LEU A 5 -3.73 -4.19 10.52
C LEU A 5 -2.74 -3.50 9.58
N ILE A 6 -1.49 -3.38 10.01
CA ILE A 6 -0.41 -2.83 9.19
C ILE A 6 0.50 -3.99 8.75
N VAL A 7 0.74 -4.08 7.45
CA VAL A 7 1.65 -5.05 6.83
C VAL A 7 2.73 -4.28 6.10
N GLU A 8 3.90 -4.19 6.71
CA GLU A 8 5.00 -3.37 6.24
C GLU A 8 6.31 -3.91 6.81
N ASP A 9 7.32 -4.11 5.99
CA ASP A 9 8.60 -4.64 6.45
C ASP A 9 9.63 -3.56 6.83
N GLN A 10 9.44 -2.32 6.38
CA GLN A 10 10.33 -1.21 6.73
C GLN A 10 9.92 -0.54 8.04
N LYS A 11 10.81 -0.54 9.01
CA LYS A 11 10.50 -0.02 10.35
C LYS A 11 10.08 1.45 10.35
N ILE A 12 10.71 2.27 9.52
CA ILE A 12 10.37 3.70 9.47
C ILE A 12 8.94 3.90 8.96
N MET A 13 8.51 3.11 7.98
CA MET A 13 7.15 3.18 7.47
C MET A 13 6.14 2.59 8.46
N GLN A 14 6.51 1.54 9.19
CA GLN A 14 5.68 1.01 10.27
C GLN A 14 5.37 2.11 11.29
N LYS A 15 6.41 2.83 11.73
CA LYS A 15 6.27 3.92 12.69
C LYS A 15 5.39 5.06 12.16
N TYR A 16 5.56 5.38 10.88
CA TYR A 16 4.76 6.41 10.24
C TYR A 16 3.27 6.06 10.23
N PHE A 17 2.93 4.86 9.83
CA PHE A 17 1.53 4.41 9.81
C PHE A 17 0.95 4.30 11.21
N GLU A 18 1.72 3.75 12.15
CA GLU A 18 1.30 3.67 13.57
C GLU A 18 1.03 5.06 14.14
N TYR A 19 1.89 6.03 13.81
CA TYR A 19 1.71 7.41 14.25
C TYR A 19 0.41 8.01 13.72
N ILE A 20 0.11 7.80 12.45
CA ILE A 20 -1.14 8.28 11.85
C ILE A 20 -2.35 7.71 12.58
N LEU A 21 -2.33 6.41 12.86
CA LEU A 21 -3.43 5.76 13.57
C LEU A 21 -3.59 6.29 15.00
N MET A 22 -2.49 6.56 15.67
CA MET A 22 -2.52 7.08 17.05
C MET A 22 -3.15 8.46 17.15
N GLN A 23 -3.08 9.26 16.11
CA GLN A 23 -3.63 10.62 16.11
C GLN A 23 -5.14 10.67 16.03
N ASN A 24 -5.77 9.54 15.71
CA ASN A 24 -7.22 9.49 15.57
C ASN A 24 -7.81 8.40 16.47
N PRO A 25 -8.61 8.77 17.49
CA PRO A 25 -9.16 7.80 18.44
C PRO A 25 -10.15 6.81 17.83
N GLU A 26 -10.62 7.04 16.60
CA GLU A 26 -11.49 6.09 15.90
C GLU A 26 -10.76 4.83 15.49
N PHE A 27 -9.44 4.91 15.34
CA PHE A 27 -8.63 3.78 14.91
C PHE A 27 -8.12 2.98 16.09
N ARG A 28 -8.19 1.67 15.94
CA ARG A 28 -7.55 0.73 16.84
C ARG A 28 -6.46 0.00 16.06
N HIS A 29 -5.22 0.25 16.39
CA HIS A 29 -4.08 -0.48 15.84
C HIS A 29 -4.07 -1.89 16.43
N VAL A 30 -4.40 -2.89 15.62
CA VAL A 30 -4.47 -4.29 16.07
C VAL A 30 -3.07 -4.88 16.14
N GLN A 31 -2.31 -4.77 15.05
CA GLN A 31 -0.97 -5.35 14.96
C GLN A 31 -0.22 -4.75 13.77
N THR A 32 1.11 -4.76 13.86
CA THR A 32 2.01 -4.49 12.74
C THR A 32 2.81 -5.75 12.46
N ILE A 33 2.79 -6.21 11.22
CA ILE A 33 3.51 -7.40 10.77
C ILE A 33 4.35 -7.08 9.54
N SER A 34 5.34 -7.93 9.27
CA SER A 34 6.29 -7.74 8.17
C SER A 34 5.99 -8.62 6.97
N ASP A 35 5.11 -9.59 7.09
CA ASP A 35 4.89 -10.64 6.10
C ASP A 35 3.43 -10.68 5.66
N ALA A 36 3.20 -10.46 4.36
CA ALA A 36 1.86 -10.45 3.79
C ALA A 36 1.11 -11.77 3.99
N ARG A 37 1.81 -12.91 4.03
CA ARG A 37 1.18 -14.21 4.26
C ARG A 37 0.52 -14.29 5.63
N GLU A 38 1.11 -13.67 6.64
CA GLU A 38 0.53 -13.66 7.98
C GLU A 38 -0.73 -12.82 8.06
N ALA A 39 -0.89 -11.84 7.19
CA ALA A 39 -2.07 -10.99 7.18
C ALA A 39 -3.36 -11.78 6.97
N VAL A 40 -3.34 -12.74 6.06
CA VAL A 40 -4.50 -13.61 5.80
C VAL A 40 -4.86 -14.40 7.05
N LYS A 41 -3.87 -14.94 7.74
CA LYS A 41 -4.08 -15.71 8.97
C LYS A 41 -4.67 -14.85 10.08
N ILE A 42 -4.20 -13.62 10.22
CA ILE A 42 -4.72 -12.70 11.24
C ILE A 42 -6.18 -12.38 10.96
N CYS A 43 -6.54 -12.17 9.71
CA CYS A 43 -7.93 -11.94 9.32
C CYS A 43 -8.83 -13.16 9.61
N ASP A 44 -8.26 -14.36 9.67
CA ASP A 44 -9.00 -15.56 10.05
C ASP A 44 -9.36 -15.58 11.53
N TYR A 45 -8.57 -14.93 12.38
CA TYR A 45 -8.75 -14.94 13.83
C TYR A 45 -9.33 -13.65 14.39
N SER A 46 -9.19 -12.57 13.69
CA SER A 46 -9.57 -11.24 14.17
C SER A 46 -10.40 -10.50 13.13
N VAL A 47 -11.35 -9.72 13.60
CA VAL A 47 -12.10 -8.82 12.72
C VAL A 47 -11.21 -7.63 12.40
N ILE A 48 -10.86 -7.46 11.13
CA ILE A 48 -10.06 -6.35 10.63
C ILE A 48 -10.92 -5.53 9.68
N ASP A 49 -10.98 -4.23 9.91
CA ASP A 49 -11.75 -3.31 9.06
C ASP A 49 -10.92 -2.76 7.92
N LEU A 50 -9.63 -2.54 8.16
CA LEU A 50 -8.70 -2.00 7.18
C LEU A 50 -7.34 -2.68 7.30
N VAL A 51 -6.80 -3.10 6.16
CA VAL A 51 -5.42 -3.57 6.06
C VAL A 51 -4.63 -2.54 5.25
N ILE A 52 -3.58 -1.99 5.86
CA ILE A 52 -2.59 -1.19 5.13
C ILE A 52 -1.51 -2.17 4.69
N MET A 53 -1.43 -2.42 3.39
CA MET A 53 -0.68 -3.53 2.81
C MET A 53 0.42 -3.07 1.88
N ASP A 54 1.67 -3.34 2.24
CA ASP A 54 2.79 -3.15 1.34
C ASP A 54 2.78 -4.23 0.25
N VAL A 55 3.28 -3.91 -0.93
CA VAL A 55 3.33 -4.85 -2.07
C VAL A 55 4.42 -5.89 -1.87
N GLN A 56 5.63 -5.44 -1.55
CA GLN A 56 6.76 -6.34 -1.30
C GLN A 56 7.00 -6.47 0.19
N THR A 57 6.75 -7.64 0.73
CA THR A 57 6.90 -7.89 2.15
C THR A 57 7.99 -8.92 2.42
N PHE A 58 8.24 -9.20 3.69
CA PHE A 58 9.28 -10.12 4.13
C PHE A 58 9.15 -11.48 3.42
N HIS A 59 10.27 -12.11 3.13
CA HIS A 59 10.36 -13.37 2.35
C HIS A 59 9.83 -13.24 0.91
N ASN A 60 9.82 -12.04 0.34
CA ASN A 60 9.26 -11.76 -0.99
C ASN A 60 7.80 -12.13 -1.14
N HIS A 61 7.05 -12.19 -0.05
CA HIS A 61 5.63 -12.46 -0.12
C HIS A 61 4.89 -11.25 -0.70
N ASP A 62 3.97 -11.55 -1.61
CA ASP A 62 3.28 -10.54 -2.41
C ASP A 62 2.03 -10.02 -1.69
N GLY A 63 2.05 -8.72 -1.35
CA GLY A 63 0.91 -8.07 -0.73
C GLY A 63 -0.33 -7.99 -1.63
N LEU A 64 -0.14 -7.95 -2.94
CA LEU A 64 -1.28 -7.94 -3.87
C LEU A 64 -2.01 -9.28 -3.85
N SER A 65 -1.28 -10.39 -3.84
CA SER A 65 -1.90 -11.72 -3.73
C SER A 65 -2.63 -11.89 -2.40
N ALA A 66 -2.01 -11.44 -1.30
CA ALA A 66 -2.64 -11.48 0.01
C ALA A 66 -3.88 -10.60 0.05
N GLY A 67 -3.82 -9.41 -0.53
CA GLY A 67 -4.96 -8.49 -0.61
C GLY A 67 -6.13 -9.09 -1.35
N LYS A 68 -5.87 -9.77 -2.46
CA LYS A 68 -6.90 -10.46 -3.22
C LYS A 68 -7.60 -11.53 -2.38
N MET A 69 -6.82 -12.35 -1.68
CA MET A 69 -7.36 -13.39 -0.81
C MET A 69 -8.22 -12.80 0.30
N ILE A 70 -7.75 -11.74 0.93
CA ILE A 70 -8.49 -11.08 2.01
C ILE A 70 -9.81 -10.51 1.49
N ARG A 71 -9.78 -9.82 0.35
CA ARG A 71 -10.98 -9.22 -0.23
C ARG A 71 -12.03 -10.26 -0.63
N GLU A 72 -11.59 -11.38 -1.16
CA GLU A 72 -12.50 -12.46 -1.55
C GLU A 72 -13.10 -13.15 -0.33
N LYS A 73 -12.30 -13.38 0.70
CA LYS A 73 -12.71 -14.12 1.89
C LYS A 73 -13.46 -13.25 2.91
N TYR A 74 -13.08 -11.97 3.00
CA TYR A 74 -13.64 -11.02 3.97
C TYR A 74 -14.09 -9.74 3.26
N PRO A 75 -15.29 -9.74 2.63
CA PRO A 75 -15.73 -8.58 1.83
C PRO A 75 -15.87 -7.27 2.61
N TYR A 76 -16.03 -7.35 3.93
CA TYR A 76 -16.12 -6.16 4.78
C TYR A 76 -14.75 -5.56 5.11
N THR A 77 -13.66 -6.31 4.94
CA THR A 77 -12.31 -5.83 5.18
C THR A 77 -11.81 -5.06 3.96
N LYS A 78 -11.43 -3.80 4.17
CA LYS A 78 -10.86 -2.98 3.09
C LYS A 78 -9.35 -3.18 3.03
N VAL A 79 -8.80 -3.20 1.82
CA VAL A 79 -7.37 -3.35 1.59
C VAL A 79 -6.86 -2.08 0.90
N LEU A 80 -6.02 -1.33 1.60
CA LEU A 80 -5.31 -0.19 1.06
C LEU A 80 -3.87 -0.62 0.79
N VAL A 81 -3.52 -0.74 -0.47
CA VAL A 81 -2.14 -1.06 -0.86
C VAL A 81 -1.30 0.22 -0.81
N VAL A 82 -0.16 0.12 -0.14
CA VAL A 82 0.82 1.21 -0.06
C VAL A 82 2.12 0.71 -0.67
N THR A 83 2.72 1.50 -1.55
CA THR A 83 3.91 1.04 -2.26
C THR A 83 4.78 2.20 -2.72
N SER A 84 6.08 1.98 -2.75
CA SER A 84 7.03 2.87 -3.44
C SER A 84 7.32 2.39 -4.86
N LEU A 85 6.74 1.25 -5.27
CA LEU A 85 6.96 0.71 -6.62
C LEU A 85 6.18 1.51 -7.65
N ILE A 86 6.91 2.16 -8.55
CA ILE A 86 6.34 2.89 -9.68
C ILE A 86 6.27 1.92 -10.86
N ASP A 87 5.24 1.08 -10.87
CA ASP A 87 5.06 0.03 -11.86
C ASP A 87 3.60 -0.02 -12.30
N PRO A 88 3.30 0.23 -13.59
CA PRO A 88 1.94 0.15 -14.09
C PRO A 88 1.26 -1.20 -13.86
N LYS A 89 2.02 -2.27 -13.84
CA LYS A 89 1.48 -3.62 -13.59
C LYS A 89 0.96 -3.77 -12.17
N VAL A 90 1.64 -3.15 -11.21
CA VAL A 90 1.19 -3.14 -9.80
C VAL A 90 -0.13 -2.40 -9.69
N LEU A 91 -0.22 -1.23 -10.31
CA LEU A 91 -1.46 -0.44 -10.31
C LEU A 91 -2.61 -1.20 -10.98
N GLU A 92 -2.35 -1.84 -12.11
CA GLU A 92 -3.35 -2.62 -12.83
C GLU A 92 -3.85 -3.79 -12.00
N ARG A 93 -2.96 -4.55 -11.37
CA ARG A 93 -3.34 -5.66 -10.49
C ARG A 93 -4.16 -5.18 -9.29
N ALA A 94 -3.77 -4.07 -8.68
CA ALA A 94 -4.51 -3.50 -7.57
C ALA A 94 -5.94 -3.16 -7.97
N LYS A 95 -6.10 -2.47 -9.11
CA LYS A 95 -7.42 -2.10 -9.64
C LYS A 95 -8.28 -3.31 -9.98
N SER A 96 -7.67 -4.38 -10.48
CA SER A 96 -8.41 -5.52 -11.01
C SER A 96 -8.88 -6.51 -9.94
N GLY A 97 -8.66 -6.24 -8.68
CA GLY A 97 -9.21 -7.07 -7.61
C GLY A 97 -8.34 -7.29 -6.40
N CYS A 98 -7.09 -6.86 -6.43
CA CYS A 98 -6.17 -7.10 -5.33
C CYS A 98 -6.27 -6.07 -4.20
N ALA A 99 -6.86 -4.91 -4.47
CA ALA A 99 -6.99 -3.85 -3.47
C ALA A 99 -8.26 -3.04 -3.67
N ASP A 100 -8.70 -2.38 -2.60
CA ASP A 100 -9.76 -1.36 -2.67
C ASP A 100 -9.19 -0.02 -3.11
N SER A 101 -7.96 0.30 -2.66
CA SER A 101 -7.28 1.55 -3.00
C SER A 101 -5.77 1.31 -3.05
N LEU A 102 -5.07 2.25 -3.67
CA LEU A 102 -3.60 2.23 -3.71
C LEU A 102 -3.06 3.63 -3.45
N TRP A 103 -2.04 3.72 -2.61
CA TRP A 103 -1.35 4.97 -2.31
C TRP A 103 0.16 4.79 -2.54
N TYR A 104 0.77 5.75 -3.25
CA TYR A 104 2.22 5.76 -3.46
C TYR A 104 2.91 6.46 -2.29
N LYS A 105 3.86 5.78 -1.65
CA LYS A 105 4.58 6.28 -0.47
C LYS A 105 5.35 7.57 -0.74
N ASP A 106 5.97 7.68 -1.91
CA ASP A 106 6.87 8.79 -2.23
C ASP A 106 6.27 9.84 -3.17
N HIS A 107 5.19 9.49 -3.84
CA HIS A 107 4.58 10.30 -4.89
C HIS A 107 3.08 10.46 -4.74
N GLY A 108 2.57 10.24 -3.53
CA GLY A 108 1.15 10.38 -3.26
C GLY A 108 0.76 11.86 -3.31
N GLU A 109 -0.10 12.23 -4.25
CA GLU A 109 -0.64 13.59 -4.35
C GLU A 109 -1.63 13.85 -3.21
N GLU A 110 -2.34 12.82 -2.80
CA GLU A 110 -3.31 12.90 -1.73
C GLU A 110 -2.69 12.41 -0.42
N ASP A 111 -3.03 13.06 0.68
CA ASP A 111 -2.61 12.62 2.02
C ASP A 111 -3.18 11.23 2.30
N ILE A 112 -2.37 10.35 2.88
CA ILE A 112 -2.81 8.99 3.19
C ILE A 112 -4.04 8.96 4.10
N ARG A 113 -4.19 9.91 5.00
CA ARG A 113 -5.37 9.99 5.88
C ARG A 113 -6.65 10.14 5.09
N SER A 114 -6.62 11.01 4.07
CA SER A 114 -7.74 11.20 3.16
C SER A 114 -8.07 9.90 2.43
N VAL A 115 -7.05 9.21 1.91
CA VAL A 115 -7.23 7.94 1.21
C VAL A 115 -7.83 6.88 2.14
N ILE A 116 -7.36 6.82 3.40
CA ILE A 116 -7.90 5.89 4.39
C ILE A 116 -9.40 6.14 4.61
N TYR A 117 -9.80 7.40 4.85
CA TYR A 117 -11.22 7.72 5.08
C TYR A 117 -12.08 7.43 3.87
N ARG A 118 -11.61 7.78 2.68
CA ARG A 118 -12.34 7.52 1.45
C ARG A 118 -12.50 6.01 1.22
N THR A 119 -11.46 5.25 1.47
CA THR A 119 -11.48 3.78 1.33
C THR A 119 -12.48 3.16 2.31
N LEU A 120 -12.47 3.61 3.55
CA LEU A 120 -13.42 3.13 4.56
C LEU A 120 -14.87 3.48 4.22
N ASN A 121 -15.08 4.58 3.51
CA ASN A 121 -16.41 5.00 3.04
C ASN A 121 -16.86 4.26 1.78
N GLY A 122 -16.07 3.32 1.28
CA GLY A 122 -16.43 2.52 0.12
C GLY A 122 -15.91 3.03 -1.20
N GLU A 123 -15.15 4.13 -1.22
CA GLU A 123 -14.52 4.60 -2.46
C GLU A 123 -13.32 3.74 -2.82
N ARG A 124 -13.10 3.55 -4.10
CA ARG A 124 -11.90 2.92 -4.63
C ARG A 124 -10.99 4.02 -5.15
N VAL A 125 -9.92 4.29 -4.41
CA VAL A 125 -9.03 5.41 -4.69
C VAL A 125 -7.76 4.90 -5.36
N PHE A 126 -7.61 5.20 -6.64
CA PHE A 126 -6.42 4.82 -7.40
C PHE A 126 -5.89 6.05 -8.14
N PRO A 127 -4.55 6.19 -8.25
CA PRO A 127 -3.98 7.21 -9.12
C PRO A 127 -4.40 6.96 -10.57
N ASP A 128 -4.65 8.03 -11.32
CA ASP A 128 -5.04 7.90 -12.73
C ASP A 128 -3.91 7.33 -13.57
N ILE A 129 -2.68 7.71 -13.24
CA ILE A 129 -1.48 7.27 -13.95
C ILE A 129 -0.38 6.96 -12.94
N THR A 130 0.57 6.09 -13.35
CA THR A 130 1.79 5.87 -12.57
C THR A 130 2.63 7.14 -12.56
N PRO A 131 3.07 7.63 -11.39
CA PRO A 131 3.90 8.82 -11.32
C PRO A 131 5.17 8.68 -12.15
N LYS A 132 5.57 9.76 -12.83
CA LYS A 132 6.81 9.81 -13.58
C LYS A 132 7.92 10.34 -12.70
N VAL A 133 9.11 9.77 -12.85
CA VAL A 133 10.30 10.30 -12.23
C VAL A 133 10.80 11.43 -13.12
N GLU A 134 10.73 12.67 -12.63
CA GLU A 134 11.20 13.83 -13.38
C GLU A 134 12.58 14.26 -12.89
N LEU A 135 13.47 14.46 -13.84
CA LEU A 135 14.72 15.17 -13.64
C LEU A 135 14.55 16.54 -14.30
N ASN A 136 15.41 17.52 -13.96
CA ASN A 136 15.28 18.90 -14.44
C ASN A 136 15.11 19.06 -15.95
N TRP A 137 15.51 18.06 -16.72
CA TRP A 137 15.57 18.09 -18.18
C TRP A 137 15.20 16.78 -18.85
N ILE A 138 14.77 15.78 -18.08
CA ILE A 138 14.43 14.44 -18.58
C ILE A 138 13.21 13.91 -17.81
N THR A 139 12.30 13.24 -18.54
CA THR A 139 11.19 12.52 -17.92
C THR A 139 11.42 11.02 -18.02
N SER A 140 10.68 10.23 -17.24
CA SER A 140 10.80 8.77 -17.27
C SER A 140 10.48 8.18 -18.66
N GLY A 141 9.73 8.90 -19.49
CA GLY A 141 9.44 8.46 -20.85
C GLY A 141 10.62 8.61 -21.82
N ASP A 142 11.61 9.43 -21.46
CA ASP A 142 12.77 9.74 -22.31
C ASP A 142 13.99 8.88 -21.99
N ILE A 143 13.90 8.01 -21.00
CA ILE A 143 15.03 7.17 -20.55
C ILE A 143 14.74 5.69 -20.81
N SER A 144 15.82 4.93 -20.99
CA SER A 144 15.73 3.49 -21.20
C SER A 144 15.24 2.78 -19.95
N PRO A 145 14.67 1.56 -20.08
CA PRO A 145 14.28 0.77 -18.91
C PRO A 145 15.39 0.57 -17.89
N ARG A 146 16.63 0.36 -18.37
CA ARG A 146 17.79 0.22 -17.48
C ARG A 146 18.09 1.50 -16.73
N GLN A 147 18.03 2.64 -17.40
CA GLN A 147 18.23 3.94 -16.76
C GLN A 147 17.13 4.22 -15.74
N LEU A 148 15.90 3.88 -16.07
CA LEU A 148 14.77 4.05 -15.16
C LEU A 148 14.94 3.19 -13.90
N GLU A 149 15.41 1.95 -14.06
CA GLU A 149 15.69 1.06 -12.93
C GLU A 149 16.77 1.65 -12.03
N MET A 150 17.84 2.18 -12.60
CA MET A 150 18.90 2.84 -11.83
C MET A 150 18.36 4.04 -11.04
N LEU A 151 17.48 4.84 -11.64
CA LEU A 151 16.85 5.96 -10.94
C LEU A 151 15.96 5.48 -9.79
N ARG A 152 15.24 4.39 -9.97
CA ARG A 152 14.43 3.81 -8.90
C ARG A 152 15.31 3.39 -7.73
N LEU A 153 16.44 2.74 -7.99
CA LEU A 153 17.39 2.35 -6.96
C LEU A 153 17.96 3.56 -6.23
N TYR A 154 18.28 4.62 -6.97
CA TYR A 154 18.79 5.86 -6.38
C TYR A 154 17.75 6.53 -5.48
N ILE A 155 16.50 6.59 -5.89
CA ILE A 155 15.44 7.29 -5.17
C ILE A 155 14.92 6.47 -3.99
N HIS A 156 14.79 5.16 -4.15
CA HIS A 156 14.12 4.28 -3.16
C HIS A 156 15.07 3.39 -2.38
N GLY A 157 16.26 3.16 -2.87
CA GLY A 157 17.24 2.28 -2.23
C GLY A 157 18.18 2.96 -1.26
N MET A 158 18.02 4.24 -1.04
CA MET A 158 18.91 5.05 -0.21
C MET A 158 18.44 5.13 1.21
#